data_f1c6367fdb94f5e246aa9238f5f4d37b
#
_entry.id   f1c6367fdb94f5e246aa9238f5f4d37b
#
_cell.length_a   1.000
_cell.length_b   1.000
_cell.length_c   1.000
_cell.angle_alpha   90.00
_cell.angle_beta   90.00
_cell.angle_gamma   90.00
#
_symmetry.space_group_name_H-M   'P 1'
#
loop_
_entity.id
_entity.type
_entity.pdbx_description
1 polymer ?
#
loop_
_entity_poly.entity_id
_entity_poly.type
_entity_poly.pdbx_seq_one_letter_code
_entity_poly.pdbx_strand_id
1 'polypeptide(L)'
;VRTETEQNHPGLTVGKQEITYTQMCTTIYYQNTSLQVVQPVEGDTIYQRYLDRFGEGICCVRERIPGQMWDTTLAKLESKGINIAQRMESPVCKAAWVDLTDTLGILFEIITGESETPDPNYVVPMRIAQINITTPDVRKTIETITDLLEIGPWEVGCQNNKTVVDPGFRVDGRLQNVDFSFLVAILVCGNIEWEAIQPVKGPLVYFDFLKEHGIGYHHILREIPEKQWESTLQDYERAGVELSCQGKVGPVSWCYMNTKDKLGFFMELRTDSAMTKLPDGYLQYFYPEQTRD
;
A
#
# COMPACT_ATOMS: atom_id res chain seq x y z
N VAL A 1 -13.17 -16.69 2.36
CA VAL A 1 -11.77 -16.87 1.91
C VAL A 1 -11.76 -18.08 0.98
N ARG A 2 -11.34 -17.92 -0.26
CA ARG A 2 -11.19 -18.99 -1.25
C ARG A 2 -9.71 -19.15 -1.54
N THR A 3 -9.17 -20.34 -1.34
CA THR A 3 -7.80 -20.68 -1.67
C THR A 3 -7.81 -21.53 -2.92
N GLU A 4 -7.02 -21.17 -3.91
CA GLU A 4 -6.88 -21.85 -5.18
C GLU A 4 -5.42 -22.13 -5.47
N THR A 5 -5.16 -23.22 -6.18
CA THR A 5 -3.85 -23.48 -6.76
C THR A 5 -3.90 -23.04 -8.22
N GLU A 6 -3.08 -22.06 -8.58
CA GLU A 6 -2.92 -21.61 -9.95
C GLU A 6 -1.70 -22.28 -10.57
N GLN A 7 -1.87 -22.82 -11.76
CA GLN A 7 -0.82 -23.50 -12.50
C GLN A 7 -0.90 -23.11 -13.97
N ASN A 8 0.25 -22.77 -14.54
CA ASN A 8 0.45 -22.68 -15.99
C ASN A 8 -0.67 -21.96 -16.75
N HIS A 9 -0.99 -20.74 -16.35
CA HIS A 9 -1.89 -19.93 -17.16
C HIS A 9 -1.32 -19.81 -18.57
N PRO A 10 -2.07 -20.22 -19.61
CA PRO A 10 -1.62 -20.04 -21.00
C PRO A 10 -1.30 -18.57 -21.26
N GLY A 11 -0.13 -18.30 -21.85
CA GLY A 11 0.30 -16.94 -22.16
C GLY A 11 0.91 -16.16 -21.02
N LEU A 12 1.26 -16.78 -19.88
CA LEU A 12 2.11 -16.14 -18.88
C LEU A 12 3.55 -16.12 -19.38
N THR A 13 4.08 -14.90 -19.52
CA THR A 13 5.45 -14.71 -19.99
C THR A 13 6.25 -13.84 -19.03
N VAL A 14 7.54 -14.17 -18.84
CA VAL A 14 8.53 -13.32 -18.21
C VAL A 14 9.48 -12.83 -19.31
N GLY A 15 9.51 -11.52 -19.55
CA GLY A 15 10.09 -10.98 -20.77
C GLY A 15 9.34 -11.50 -22.00
N LYS A 16 10.03 -12.32 -22.83
CA LYS A 16 9.46 -12.93 -24.03
C LYS A 16 9.33 -14.44 -23.94
N GLN A 17 9.62 -15.04 -22.78
CA GLN A 17 9.59 -16.48 -22.57
C GLN A 17 8.34 -16.89 -21.80
N GLU A 18 7.61 -17.86 -22.35
CA GLU A 18 6.55 -18.54 -21.60
C GLU A 18 7.17 -19.31 -20.43
N ILE A 19 6.57 -19.20 -19.27
CA ILE A 19 7.03 -19.87 -18.05
C ILE A 19 6.00 -20.87 -17.55
N THR A 20 6.49 -21.94 -16.96
CA THR A 20 5.69 -22.84 -16.14
C THR A 20 5.83 -22.42 -14.68
N TYR A 21 4.72 -22.45 -13.94
CA TYR A 21 4.72 -22.06 -12.54
C TYR A 21 3.61 -22.75 -11.77
N THR A 22 3.77 -22.78 -10.47
CA THR A 22 2.73 -23.16 -9.49
C THR A 22 2.75 -22.14 -8.36
N GLN A 23 1.58 -21.63 -8.00
CA GLN A 23 1.40 -20.75 -6.85
C GLN A 23 0.08 -21.04 -6.15
N MET A 24 0.02 -20.79 -4.86
CA MET A 24 -1.23 -20.80 -4.10
C MET A 24 -1.72 -19.36 -3.92
N CYS A 25 -2.99 -19.12 -4.23
CA CYS A 25 -3.60 -17.81 -4.12
C CYS A 25 -4.80 -17.87 -3.17
N THR A 26 -4.88 -16.90 -2.28
CA THR A 26 -6.02 -16.71 -1.40
C THR A 26 -6.52 -15.30 -1.51
N THR A 27 -7.78 -15.09 -1.88
CA THR A 27 -8.37 -13.76 -1.99
C THR A 27 -9.32 -13.48 -0.84
N ILE A 28 -9.12 -12.33 -0.21
CA ILE A 28 -9.98 -11.76 0.83
C ILE A 28 -10.65 -10.54 0.23
N TYR A 29 -11.98 -10.57 0.14
CA TYR A 29 -12.75 -9.44 -0.38
C TYR A 29 -13.16 -8.52 0.77
N TYR A 30 -12.91 -7.23 0.60
CA TYR A 30 -13.34 -6.14 1.47
C TYR A 30 -14.43 -5.32 0.77
N GLN A 31 -15.04 -4.38 1.48
CA GLN A 31 -16.14 -3.56 0.93
C GLN A 31 -15.74 -2.76 -0.33
N ASN A 32 -14.50 -2.34 -0.44
CA ASN A 32 -14.02 -1.45 -1.50
C ASN A 32 -12.86 -2.02 -2.33
N THR A 33 -12.25 -3.11 -1.89
CA THR A 33 -11.07 -3.70 -2.55
C THR A 33 -10.94 -5.18 -2.21
N SER A 34 -9.88 -5.83 -2.67
CA SER A 34 -9.50 -7.18 -2.26
C SER A 34 -8.01 -7.24 -1.93
N LEU A 35 -7.65 -8.13 -1.02
CA LEU A 35 -6.27 -8.52 -0.73
C LEU A 35 -6.06 -9.94 -1.26
N GLN A 36 -5.09 -10.12 -2.15
CA GLN A 36 -4.67 -11.43 -2.59
C GLN A 36 -3.36 -11.80 -1.91
N VAL A 37 -3.36 -12.93 -1.21
CA VAL A 37 -2.15 -13.54 -0.65
C VAL A 37 -1.66 -14.56 -1.66
N VAL A 38 -0.42 -14.40 -2.11
CA VAL A 38 0.21 -15.27 -3.10
C VAL A 38 1.40 -15.97 -2.47
N GLN A 39 1.42 -17.29 -2.55
CA GLN A 39 2.56 -18.12 -2.18
C GLN A 39 3.11 -18.76 -3.45
N PRO A 40 4.25 -18.29 -3.99
CA PRO A 40 4.96 -19.00 -5.05
C PRO A 40 5.40 -20.38 -4.55
N VAL A 41 5.24 -21.41 -5.39
CA VAL A 41 5.63 -22.79 -5.07
C VAL A 41 6.69 -23.28 -6.03
N GLU A 42 6.54 -22.98 -7.33
CA GLU A 42 7.46 -23.38 -8.39
C GLU A 42 7.42 -22.36 -9.53
N GLY A 43 8.54 -22.16 -10.19
CA GLY A 43 8.69 -21.29 -11.36
C GLY A 43 9.22 -19.90 -11.02
N ASP A 44 9.82 -19.26 -12.02
CA ASP A 44 10.48 -17.94 -11.91
C ASP A 44 9.46 -16.80 -12.17
N THR A 45 8.46 -16.70 -11.30
CA THR A 45 7.46 -15.63 -11.36
C THR A 45 8.00 -14.32 -10.78
N ILE A 46 7.35 -13.20 -11.11
CA ILE A 46 7.67 -11.89 -10.53
C ILE A 46 7.51 -11.89 -9.00
N TYR A 47 6.54 -12.67 -8.47
CA TYR A 47 6.32 -12.80 -7.03
C TYR A 47 7.45 -13.59 -6.34
N GLN A 48 7.97 -14.65 -6.99
CA GLN A 48 9.14 -15.37 -6.46
C GLN A 48 10.36 -14.46 -6.39
N ARG A 49 10.63 -13.70 -7.46
CA ARG A 49 11.74 -12.74 -7.48
C ARG A 49 11.63 -11.66 -6.43
N TYR A 50 10.41 -11.15 -6.20
CA TYR A 50 10.16 -10.19 -5.13
C TYR A 50 10.42 -10.81 -3.75
N LEU A 51 9.88 -12.01 -3.50
CA LEU A 51 10.05 -12.74 -2.25
C LEU A 51 11.53 -13.02 -1.94
N ASP A 52 12.31 -13.43 -2.95
CA ASP A 52 13.74 -13.69 -2.81
C ASP A 52 14.54 -12.43 -2.46
N ARG A 53 14.11 -11.27 -2.94
CA ARG A 53 14.81 -10.01 -2.74
C ARG A 53 14.40 -9.29 -1.45
N PHE A 54 13.13 -9.29 -1.12
CA PHE A 54 12.56 -8.44 -0.07
C PHE A 54 11.92 -9.22 1.08
N GLY A 55 11.71 -10.53 0.92
CA GLY A 55 10.97 -11.33 1.90
C GLY A 55 9.45 -11.16 1.79
N GLU A 56 8.75 -11.64 2.83
CA GLU A 56 7.29 -11.55 2.91
C GLU A 56 6.83 -10.10 3.16
N GLY A 57 5.73 -9.72 2.52
CA GLY A 57 5.16 -8.38 2.68
C GLY A 57 4.18 -8.02 1.56
N ILE A 58 3.79 -6.76 1.53
CA ILE A 58 3.00 -6.22 0.43
C ILE A 58 3.94 -5.98 -0.75
N CYS A 59 3.74 -6.67 -1.85
CA CYS A 59 4.59 -6.56 -3.02
C CYS A 59 3.99 -5.71 -4.13
N CYS A 60 2.66 -5.71 -4.27
CA CYS A 60 2.01 -5.24 -5.48
C CYS A 60 0.67 -4.55 -5.18
N VAL A 61 0.39 -3.47 -5.88
CA VAL A 61 -0.95 -2.91 -6.05
C VAL A 61 -1.45 -3.26 -7.44
N ARG A 62 -2.69 -3.72 -7.52
CA ARG A 62 -3.37 -4.07 -8.77
C ARG A 62 -4.39 -3.01 -9.13
N GLU A 63 -4.27 -2.47 -10.33
CA GLU A 63 -5.23 -1.55 -10.93
C GLU A 63 -5.98 -2.21 -12.09
N ARG A 64 -7.30 -2.06 -12.10
CA ARG A 64 -8.12 -2.51 -13.21
C ARG A 64 -8.43 -1.36 -14.15
N ILE A 65 -8.07 -1.51 -15.41
CA ILE A 65 -8.35 -0.53 -16.46
C ILE A 65 -9.39 -1.06 -17.46
N PRO A 66 -10.14 -0.17 -18.15
CA PRO A 66 -11.00 -0.55 -19.27
C PRO A 66 -10.21 -1.21 -20.39
N GLY A 67 -10.77 -2.28 -21.00
CA GLY A 67 -10.09 -3.06 -22.05
C GLY A 67 -9.62 -2.23 -23.24
N GLN A 68 -10.37 -1.18 -23.62
CA GLN A 68 -9.99 -0.28 -24.72
C GLN A 68 -8.75 0.58 -24.40
N MET A 69 -8.35 0.70 -23.13
CA MET A 69 -7.17 1.44 -22.73
C MET A 69 -5.91 0.56 -22.67
N TRP A 70 -6.04 -0.75 -22.77
CA TRP A 70 -4.95 -1.70 -22.56
C TRP A 70 -3.69 -1.39 -23.38
N ASP A 71 -3.83 -1.40 -24.74
CA ASP A 71 -2.67 -1.22 -25.61
C ASP A 71 -2.06 0.18 -25.47
N THR A 72 -2.88 1.20 -25.30
CA THR A 72 -2.44 2.59 -25.11
C THR A 72 -1.67 2.74 -23.79
N THR A 73 -2.18 2.14 -22.71
CA THR A 73 -1.53 2.20 -21.38
C THR A 73 -0.16 1.51 -21.42
N LEU A 74 -0.09 0.30 -22.00
CA LEU A 74 1.20 -0.42 -22.08
C LEU A 74 2.21 0.31 -22.98
N ALA A 75 1.79 0.78 -24.15
CA ALA A 75 2.67 1.54 -25.05
C ALA A 75 3.22 2.81 -24.38
N LYS A 76 2.40 3.47 -23.55
CA LYS A 76 2.80 4.65 -22.79
C LYS A 76 3.83 4.33 -21.72
N LEU A 77 3.64 3.26 -20.95
CA LEU A 77 4.60 2.80 -19.97
C LEU A 77 5.95 2.45 -20.63
N GLU A 78 5.91 1.70 -21.71
CA GLU A 78 7.11 1.34 -22.50
C GLU A 78 7.82 2.58 -23.07
N SER A 79 7.07 3.58 -23.54
CA SER A 79 7.64 4.85 -24.04
C SER A 79 8.38 5.65 -22.98
N LYS A 80 8.01 5.48 -21.70
CA LYS A 80 8.68 6.06 -20.53
C LYS A 80 9.85 5.20 -20.02
N GLY A 81 10.18 4.10 -20.72
CA GLY A 81 11.25 3.19 -20.34
C GLY A 81 10.93 2.28 -19.17
N ILE A 82 9.64 2.15 -18.83
CA ILE A 82 9.20 1.28 -17.73
C ILE A 82 9.27 -0.19 -18.19
N ASN A 83 9.86 -1.03 -17.36
CA ASN A 83 9.97 -2.45 -17.61
C ASN A 83 8.65 -3.19 -17.28
N ILE A 84 8.04 -3.81 -18.27
CA ILE A 84 6.96 -4.77 -18.08
C ILE A 84 7.60 -6.15 -17.94
N ALA A 85 7.78 -6.56 -16.69
CA ALA A 85 8.56 -7.75 -16.36
C ALA A 85 7.82 -9.06 -16.64
N GLN A 86 6.49 -9.04 -16.49
CA GLN A 86 5.64 -10.22 -16.69
C GLN A 86 4.33 -9.82 -17.36
N ARG A 87 3.82 -10.68 -18.23
CA ARG A 87 2.52 -10.51 -18.90
C ARG A 87 1.72 -11.80 -18.84
N MET A 88 0.41 -11.66 -18.79
CA MET A 88 -0.54 -12.75 -18.96
C MET A 88 -1.64 -12.30 -19.93
N GLU A 89 -1.92 -13.12 -20.94
CA GLU A 89 -3.03 -12.86 -21.85
C GLU A 89 -3.89 -14.12 -22.00
N SER A 90 -5.18 -13.96 -21.76
CA SER A 90 -6.20 -14.98 -21.99
C SER A 90 -7.39 -14.36 -22.72
N PRO A 91 -8.32 -15.14 -23.25
CA PRO A 91 -9.52 -14.62 -23.92
C PRO A 91 -10.40 -13.72 -23.02
N VAL A 92 -10.30 -13.88 -21.69
CA VAL A 92 -11.20 -13.20 -20.72
C VAL A 92 -10.49 -12.17 -19.86
N CYS A 93 -9.15 -12.23 -19.77
CA CYS A 93 -8.38 -11.37 -18.89
C CYS A 93 -6.96 -11.17 -19.45
N LYS A 94 -6.43 -9.97 -19.30
CA LYS A 94 -5.03 -9.66 -19.52
C LYS A 94 -4.46 -9.00 -18.28
N ALA A 95 -3.20 -9.31 -17.96
CA ALA A 95 -2.47 -8.68 -16.86
C ALA A 95 -1.03 -8.36 -17.30
N ALA A 96 -0.48 -7.27 -16.75
CA ALA A 96 0.89 -6.86 -16.95
C ALA A 96 1.47 -6.39 -15.61
N TRP A 97 2.64 -6.91 -15.26
CA TRP A 97 3.36 -6.52 -14.05
C TRP A 97 4.49 -5.58 -14.40
N VAL A 98 4.41 -4.40 -13.85
CA VAL A 98 5.40 -3.33 -13.97
C VAL A 98 6.37 -3.48 -12.81
N ASP A 99 7.65 -3.62 -13.13
CA ASP A 99 8.72 -3.74 -12.13
C ASP A 99 9.28 -2.34 -11.80
N LEU A 100 8.92 -1.84 -10.64
CA LEU A 100 9.42 -0.59 -10.07
C LEU A 100 10.28 -0.86 -8.82
N THR A 101 10.79 -2.09 -8.66
CA THR A 101 11.53 -2.49 -7.46
C THR A 101 12.84 -1.74 -7.29
N ASP A 102 13.51 -1.32 -8.37
CA ASP A 102 14.76 -0.57 -8.30
C ASP A 102 14.55 0.93 -7.99
N THR A 103 13.35 1.46 -8.23
CA THR A 103 13.07 2.90 -8.05
C THR A 103 12.18 3.18 -6.85
N LEU A 104 11.17 2.35 -6.62
CA LEU A 104 10.15 2.52 -5.59
C LEU A 104 10.04 1.31 -4.63
N GLY A 105 10.80 0.23 -4.86
CA GLY A 105 10.73 -0.98 -4.07
C GLY A 105 9.41 -1.76 -4.21
N ILE A 106 8.67 -1.56 -5.29
CA ILE A 106 7.31 -2.09 -5.47
C ILE A 106 7.12 -2.73 -6.84
N LEU A 107 6.12 -3.59 -6.92
CA LEU A 107 5.48 -4.00 -8.17
C LEU A 107 4.15 -3.28 -8.34
N PHE A 108 3.76 -3.09 -9.59
CA PHE A 108 2.45 -2.56 -9.94
C PHE A 108 1.83 -3.43 -11.03
N GLU A 109 0.60 -3.90 -10.82
CA GLU A 109 -0.09 -4.77 -11.75
C GLU A 109 -1.26 -4.05 -12.40
N ILE A 110 -1.28 -4.07 -13.72
CA ILE A 110 -2.39 -3.56 -14.53
C ILE A 110 -3.16 -4.77 -15.04
N ILE A 111 -4.47 -4.76 -14.86
CA ILE A 111 -5.34 -5.85 -15.30
C ILE A 111 -6.54 -5.31 -16.08
N THR A 112 -7.00 -6.04 -17.08
CA THR A 112 -8.26 -5.79 -17.79
C THR A 112 -9.04 -7.07 -17.93
N GLY A 113 -10.35 -6.97 -18.25
CA GLY A 113 -11.28 -8.09 -18.35
C GLY A 113 -12.39 -8.00 -17.31
N GLU A 114 -13.18 -9.05 -17.20
CA GLU A 114 -14.29 -9.08 -16.26
C GLU A 114 -13.80 -9.11 -14.81
N SER A 115 -14.50 -8.36 -13.95
CA SER A 115 -14.28 -8.42 -12.50
C SER A 115 -15.12 -9.55 -11.93
N GLU A 116 -14.51 -10.41 -11.14
CA GLU A 116 -15.29 -11.30 -10.29
C GLU A 116 -16.12 -10.50 -9.31
N THR A 117 -17.42 -10.73 -9.29
CA THR A 117 -18.29 -10.18 -8.25
C THR A 117 -18.29 -11.18 -7.10
N PRO A 118 -17.72 -10.83 -5.94
CA PRO A 118 -17.72 -11.76 -4.81
C PRO A 118 -19.12 -11.99 -4.30
N ASP A 119 -19.39 -13.22 -3.83
CA ASP A 119 -20.61 -13.49 -3.08
C ASP A 119 -20.63 -12.58 -1.84
N PRO A 120 -21.70 -11.77 -1.64
CA PRO A 120 -21.80 -10.83 -0.51
C PRO A 120 -21.56 -11.48 0.86
N ASN A 121 -21.85 -12.77 1.01
CA ASN A 121 -21.63 -13.52 2.25
C ASN A 121 -20.13 -13.72 2.59
N TYR A 122 -19.24 -13.56 1.61
CA TYR A 122 -17.78 -13.68 1.78
C TYR A 122 -17.05 -12.34 1.79
N VAL A 123 -17.77 -11.23 1.71
CA VAL A 123 -17.18 -9.89 1.82
C VAL A 123 -17.00 -9.54 3.30
N VAL A 124 -15.76 -9.28 3.68
CA VAL A 124 -15.46 -8.80 5.04
C VAL A 124 -16.04 -7.37 5.18
N PRO A 125 -16.90 -7.11 6.19
CA PRO A 125 -17.53 -5.81 6.39
C PRO A 125 -16.52 -4.78 6.93
N MET A 126 -15.49 -4.53 6.17
CA MET A 126 -14.35 -3.68 6.50
C MET A 126 -13.90 -2.93 5.26
N ARG A 127 -13.47 -1.69 5.42
CA ARG A 127 -12.87 -0.88 4.38
C ARG A 127 -11.36 -0.82 4.58
N ILE A 128 -10.59 -1.14 3.53
CA ILE A 128 -9.16 -0.83 3.44
C ILE A 128 -9.06 0.52 2.73
N ALA A 129 -8.71 1.54 3.47
CA ALA A 129 -8.76 2.91 2.96
C ALA A 129 -7.47 3.35 2.27
N GLN A 130 -6.31 2.80 2.67
CA GLN A 130 -5.03 3.35 2.25
C GLN A 130 -3.98 2.27 2.04
N ILE A 131 -3.07 2.53 1.10
CA ILE A 131 -1.79 1.84 0.92
C ILE A 131 -0.64 2.85 1.07
N ASN A 132 0.40 2.48 1.81
CA ASN A 132 1.56 3.34 2.05
C ASN A 132 2.82 2.83 1.37
N ILE A 133 3.61 3.79 0.87
CA ILE A 133 5.02 3.62 0.49
C ILE A 133 5.89 4.40 1.48
N THR A 134 6.78 3.71 2.19
CA THR A 134 7.78 4.37 3.02
C THR A 134 9.05 4.63 2.21
N THR A 135 9.55 5.86 2.26
CA THR A 135 10.63 6.35 1.40
C THR A 135 11.61 7.27 2.15
N PRO A 136 12.88 7.32 1.75
CA PRO A 136 13.82 8.32 2.27
C PRO A 136 13.64 9.73 1.66
N ASP A 137 12.85 9.86 0.56
CA ASP A 137 12.63 11.12 -0.15
C ASP A 137 11.20 11.14 -0.73
N VAL A 138 10.27 11.73 0.02
CA VAL A 138 8.86 11.79 -0.37
C VAL A 138 8.65 12.58 -1.64
N ARG A 139 9.41 13.66 -1.84
CA ARG A 139 9.29 14.50 -3.03
C ARG A 139 9.64 13.72 -4.29
N LYS A 140 10.80 13.07 -4.31
CA LYS A 140 11.24 12.24 -5.43
C LYS A 140 10.27 11.09 -5.69
N THR A 141 9.74 10.47 -4.63
CA THR A 141 8.79 9.35 -4.75
C THR A 141 7.50 9.78 -5.43
N ILE A 142 6.86 10.88 -4.98
CA ILE A 142 5.60 11.34 -5.60
C ILE A 142 5.81 11.89 -7.01
N GLU A 143 6.95 12.52 -7.30
CA GLU A 143 7.34 12.90 -8.66
C GLU A 143 7.42 11.67 -9.56
N THR A 144 8.14 10.63 -9.11
CA THR A 144 8.29 9.39 -9.86
C THR A 144 6.93 8.72 -10.11
N ILE A 145 6.08 8.59 -9.08
CA ILE A 145 4.75 7.97 -9.21
C ILE A 145 3.88 8.78 -10.17
N THR A 146 3.87 10.12 -10.05
CA THR A 146 3.10 11.00 -10.93
C THR A 146 3.57 10.88 -12.38
N ASP A 147 4.88 10.88 -12.61
CA ASP A 147 5.45 10.78 -13.95
C ASP A 147 5.22 9.41 -14.60
N LEU A 148 5.26 8.33 -13.81
CA LEU A 148 5.12 6.97 -14.32
C LEU A 148 3.66 6.56 -14.47
N LEU A 149 2.84 6.77 -13.44
CA LEU A 149 1.47 6.27 -13.35
C LEU A 149 0.42 7.35 -13.61
N GLU A 150 0.84 8.63 -13.71
CA GLU A 150 -0.04 9.80 -13.95
C GLU A 150 -1.12 9.99 -12.87
N ILE A 151 -0.80 9.60 -11.65
CA ILE A 151 -1.66 9.82 -10.50
C ILE A 151 -1.19 11.02 -9.69
N GLY A 152 -2.13 11.86 -9.29
CA GLY A 152 -1.94 13.11 -8.55
C GLY A 152 -3.22 13.95 -8.61
N PRO A 153 -3.28 15.13 -8.01
CA PRO A 153 -2.23 15.79 -7.21
C PRO A 153 -2.10 15.23 -5.81
N TRP A 154 -0.91 15.40 -5.23
CA TRP A 154 -0.58 15.02 -3.86
C TRP A 154 -0.69 16.23 -2.92
N GLU A 155 -1.28 16.01 -1.74
CA GLU A 155 -1.18 16.91 -0.61
C GLU A 155 -0.01 16.45 0.25
N VAL A 156 0.96 17.34 0.51
CA VAL A 156 2.12 17.02 1.34
C VAL A 156 2.05 17.76 2.65
N GLY A 157 1.99 17.01 3.75
CA GLY A 157 1.93 17.49 5.11
C GLY A 157 3.15 17.11 5.95
N CYS A 158 3.24 17.70 7.13
CA CYS A 158 4.22 17.35 8.15
C CYS A 158 3.52 16.96 9.45
N GLN A 159 3.75 15.75 9.91
CA GLN A 159 3.33 15.31 11.24
C GLN A 159 4.49 15.44 12.23
N ASN A 160 4.24 16.07 13.37
CA ASN A 160 5.20 16.32 14.44
C ASN A 160 4.50 16.66 15.75
N ASN A 161 5.24 16.91 16.82
CA ASN A 161 4.69 17.25 18.14
C ASN A 161 3.80 18.51 18.20
N LYS A 162 3.69 19.29 17.12
CA LYS A 162 2.77 20.45 17.05
C LYS A 162 1.48 20.13 16.30
N THR A 163 1.56 19.24 15.31
CA THR A 163 0.42 18.88 14.44
C THR A 163 -0.31 17.63 14.90
N VAL A 164 0.32 16.81 15.74
CA VAL A 164 -0.24 15.57 16.29
C VAL A 164 -0.50 15.75 17.79
N VAL A 165 -1.70 15.41 18.21
CA VAL A 165 -2.12 15.38 19.62
C VAL A 165 -1.98 13.96 20.14
N ASP A 166 -1.62 13.82 21.43
CA ASP A 166 -1.44 12.54 22.12
C ASP A 166 -0.54 11.53 21.38
N PRO A 167 0.64 11.97 20.88
CA PRO A 167 1.53 11.05 20.20
C PRO A 167 2.11 10.04 21.21
N GLY A 168 2.27 8.79 20.75
CA GLY A 168 2.91 7.75 21.51
C GLY A 168 3.68 6.82 20.60
N PHE A 169 4.95 6.56 20.93
CA PHE A 169 5.82 5.65 20.20
C PHE A 169 6.39 4.62 21.17
N ARG A 170 6.49 3.35 20.76
CA ARG A 170 7.05 2.31 21.59
C ARG A 170 8.57 2.45 21.62
N VAL A 171 9.09 2.79 22.80
CA VAL A 171 10.51 2.87 23.11
C VAL A 171 10.76 2.02 24.36
N ASP A 172 11.71 1.10 24.31
CA ASP A 172 12.00 0.16 25.41
C ASP A 172 10.75 -0.57 25.94
N GLY A 173 9.88 -1.00 25.01
CA GLY A 173 8.65 -1.72 25.31
C GLY A 173 7.52 -0.87 25.90
N ARG A 174 7.66 0.47 25.95
CA ARG A 174 6.64 1.38 26.51
C ARG A 174 6.28 2.48 25.50
N LEU A 175 5.01 2.84 25.46
CA LEU A 175 4.58 4.03 24.71
C LEU A 175 5.06 5.28 25.42
N GLN A 176 5.74 6.15 24.70
CA GLN A 176 6.28 7.42 25.19
C GLN A 176 6.00 8.54 24.19
N ASN A 177 5.71 9.73 24.72
CA ASN A 177 5.69 10.93 23.90
C ASN A 177 7.14 11.42 23.75
N VAL A 178 7.66 11.34 22.54
CA VAL A 178 9.04 11.72 22.20
C VAL A 178 9.02 12.74 21.07
N ASP A 179 10.15 13.40 20.86
CA ASP A 179 10.28 14.34 19.75
C ASP A 179 10.38 13.59 18.43
N PHE A 180 9.48 13.89 17.51
CA PHE A 180 9.38 13.21 16.23
C PHE A 180 8.94 14.16 15.10
N SER A 181 9.23 13.76 13.87
CA SER A 181 8.61 14.33 12.68
C SER A 181 8.74 13.41 11.48
N PHE A 182 7.74 13.46 10.59
CA PHE A 182 7.76 12.83 9.28
C PHE A 182 6.93 13.63 8.29
N LEU A 183 7.31 13.57 7.02
CA LEU A 183 6.51 14.09 5.92
C LEU A 183 5.57 13.01 5.44
N VAL A 184 4.37 13.41 5.08
CA VAL A 184 3.34 12.55 4.52
C VAL A 184 2.76 13.18 3.27
N ALA A 185 2.76 12.44 2.18
CA ALA A 185 2.09 12.82 0.94
C ALA A 185 0.88 11.91 0.73
N ILE A 186 -0.28 12.50 0.49
CA ILE A 186 -1.55 11.77 0.35
C ILE A 186 -2.23 12.19 -0.94
N LEU A 187 -2.83 11.21 -1.64
CA LEU A 187 -3.80 11.44 -2.69
C LEU A 187 -4.88 10.36 -2.67
N VAL A 188 -6.09 10.71 -3.10
CA VAL A 188 -7.18 9.73 -3.32
C VAL A 188 -7.22 9.36 -4.80
N CYS A 189 -7.05 8.08 -5.10
CA CYS A 189 -7.10 7.54 -6.45
C CYS A 189 -8.10 6.39 -6.51
N GLY A 190 -9.22 6.61 -7.22
CA GLY A 190 -10.27 5.60 -7.31
C GLY A 190 -10.91 5.28 -5.96
N ASN A 191 -10.74 4.05 -5.52
CA ASN A 191 -11.36 3.49 -4.30
C ASN A 191 -10.39 3.42 -3.10
N ILE A 192 -9.13 3.86 -3.26
CA ILE A 192 -8.09 3.79 -2.24
C ILE A 192 -7.31 5.10 -2.17
N GLU A 193 -6.78 5.39 -1.01
CA GLU A 193 -5.85 6.48 -0.76
C GLU A 193 -4.42 5.97 -0.90
N TRP A 194 -3.60 6.68 -1.66
CA TRP A 194 -2.16 6.45 -1.74
C TRP A 194 -1.47 7.36 -0.76
N GLU A 195 -0.54 6.81 -0.03
CA GLU A 195 0.28 7.56 0.90
C GLU A 195 1.77 7.29 0.65
N ALA A 196 2.60 8.33 0.75
CA ALA A 196 4.04 8.19 0.82
C ALA A 196 4.55 8.87 2.09
N ILE A 197 5.35 8.16 2.91
CA ILE A 197 5.92 8.69 4.16
C ILE A 197 7.43 8.75 4.09
N GLN A 198 7.97 9.93 4.48
CA GLN A 198 9.38 10.12 4.74
C GLN A 198 9.61 10.40 6.22
N PRO A 199 10.26 9.47 6.97
CA PRO A 199 10.67 9.75 8.35
C PRO A 199 11.78 10.82 8.38
N VAL A 200 11.69 11.75 9.33
CA VAL A 200 12.67 12.82 9.50
C VAL A 200 13.37 12.73 10.85
N LYS A 201 12.62 12.45 11.92
CA LYS A 201 13.15 12.42 13.29
C LYS A 201 12.32 11.54 14.21
N GLY A 202 12.96 10.92 15.19
CA GLY A 202 12.32 10.17 16.27
C GLY A 202 12.39 8.66 16.10
N PRO A 203 11.84 7.89 17.06
CA PRO A 203 11.82 6.43 17.03
C PRO A 203 10.64 5.94 16.16
N LEU A 204 10.69 6.24 14.88
CA LEU A 204 9.63 5.90 13.93
C LEU A 204 9.88 4.51 13.34
N VAL A 205 8.85 3.68 13.26
CA VAL A 205 8.89 2.33 12.64
C VAL A 205 9.35 2.36 11.17
N TYR A 206 9.23 3.49 10.52
CA TYR A 206 9.66 3.71 9.14
C TYR A 206 11.19 3.67 8.96
N PHE A 207 11.97 4.09 9.98
CA PHE A 207 13.43 4.02 9.91
C PHE A 207 13.93 2.58 9.90
N ASP A 208 13.34 1.72 10.74
CA ASP A 208 13.69 0.30 10.77
C ASP A 208 13.31 -0.38 9.46
N PHE A 209 12.13 -0.06 8.93
CA PHE A 209 11.69 -0.56 7.63
C PHE A 209 12.66 -0.15 6.50
N LEU A 210 13.02 1.14 6.41
CA LEU A 210 13.96 1.62 5.39
C LEU A 210 15.35 0.97 5.49
N LYS A 211 15.80 0.68 6.71
CA LYS A 211 17.07 0.00 6.96
C LYS A 211 17.06 -1.45 6.54
N GLU A 212 15.96 -2.18 6.76
CA GLU A 212 15.83 -3.61 6.53
C GLU A 212 15.39 -3.93 5.11
N HIS A 213 14.43 -3.17 4.59
CA HIS A 213 13.76 -3.41 3.30
C HIS A 213 14.19 -2.42 2.21
N GLY A 214 14.54 -1.18 2.59
CA GLY A 214 14.64 -0.07 1.66
C GLY A 214 13.28 0.60 1.40
N ILE A 215 13.17 1.34 0.30
CA ILE A 215 11.89 1.92 -0.12
C ILE A 215 10.91 0.81 -0.49
N GLY A 216 9.61 0.99 -0.20
CA GLY A 216 8.58 0.00 -0.54
C GLY A 216 7.27 0.15 0.21
N TYR A 217 6.34 -0.78 -0.01
CA TYR A 217 5.07 -0.82 0.73
C TYR A 217 5.31 -1.21 2.19
N HIS A 218 4.80 -0.38 3.11
CA HIS A 218 5.01 -0.57 4.55
C HIS A 218 3.74 -1.04 5.28
N HIS A 219 2.61 -0.45 4.95
CA HIS A 219 1.34 -0.76 5.63
C HIS A 219 0.13 -0.57 4.72
N ILE A 220 -0.97 -1.16 5.17
CA ILE A 220 -2.32 -0.82 4.72
C ILE A 220 -3.12 -0.25 5.89
N LEU A 221 -4.06 0.63 5.59
CA LEU A 221 -4.90 1.27 6.59
C LEU A 221 -6.32 0.72 6.54
N ARG A 222 -6.82 0.32 7.71
CA ARG A 222 -8.21 -0.02 7.97
C ARG A 222 -8.93 1.14 8.63
N GLU A 223 -10.05 1.59 8.05
CA GLU A 223 -10.97 2.52 8.72
C GLU A 223 -11.79 1.82 9.79
N ILE A 224 -11.90 2.47 10.95
CA ILE A 224 -12.64 1.98 12.11
C ILE A 224 -13.70 3.03 12.49
N PRO A 225 -14.98 2.65 12.62
CA PRO A 225 -15.96 3.52 13.19
C PRO A 225 -15.51 4.01 14.59
N GLU A 226 -15.55 5.32 14.84
CA GLU A 226 -15.05 5.90 16.10
C GLU A 226 -15.59 5.18 17.35
N LYS A 227 -16.87 4.80 17.33
CA LYS A 227 -17.51 4.05 18.42
C LYS A 227 -16.95 2.63 18.65
N GLN A 228 -16.20 2.09 17.70
CA GLN A 228 -15.58 0.75 17.77
C GLN A 228 -14.08 0.83 18.05
N TRP A 229 -13.51 2.02 18.16
CA TRP A 229 -12.06 2.23 18.31
C TRP A 229 -11.48 1.41 19.46
N GLU A 230 -11.96 1.64 20.68
CA GLU A 230 -11.44 0.96 21.88
C GLU A 230 -11.62 -0.56 21.84
N SER A 231 -12.79 -1.03 21.38
CA SER A 231 -13.03 -2.48 21.26
C SER A 231 -12.14 -3.13 20.21
N THR A 232 -11.83 -2.42 19.12
CA THR A 232 -10.92 -2.91 18.10
C THR A 232 -9.50 -3.04 18.65
N LEU A 233 -9.00 -2.05 19.38
CA LEU A 233 -7.67 -2.13 20.02
C LEU A 233 -7.57 -3.30 21.00
N GLN A 234 -8.62 -3.53 21.80
CA GLN A 234 -8.70 -4.68 22.71
C GLN A 234 -8.71 -6.02 21.96
N ASP A 235 -9.34 -6.09 20.77
CA ASP A 235 -9.32 -7.31 19.96
C ASP A 235 -7.90 -7.63 19.48
N TYR A 236 -7.12 -6.62 19.04
CA TYR A 236 -5.71 -6.79 18.68
C TYR A 236 -4.86 -7.22 19.88
N GLU A 237 -5.06 -6.59 21.04
CA GLU A 237 -4.35 -6.95 22.28
C GLU A 237 -4.64 -8.41 22.67
N ARG A 238 -5.91 -8.85 22.61
CA ARG A 238 -6.29 -10.26 22.87
C ARG A 238 -5.67 -11.23 21.87
N ALA A 239 -5.44 -10.78 20.63
CA ALA A 239 -4.74 -11.57 19.61
C ALA A 239 -3.21 -11.55 19.78
N GLY A 240 -2.68 -10.89 20.82
CA GLY A 240 -1.26 -10.76 21.09
C GLY A 240 -0.54 -9.86 20.08
N VAL A 241 -1.26 -8.86 19.53
CA VAL A 241 -0.70 -7.84 18.63
C VAL A 241 -0.56 -6.54 19.39
N GLU A 242 0.67 -6.08 19.54
CA GLU A 242 0.98 -4.85 20.28
C GLU A 242 0.74 -3.61 19.44
N LEU A 243 0.34 -2.52 20.10
CA LEU A 243 0.32 -1.18 19.53
C LEU A 243 1.75 -0.65 19.44
N SER A 244 2.19 -0.25 18.24
CA SER A 244 3.54 0.23 17.96
C SER A 244 3.68 1.74 18.11
N CYS A 245 2.76 2.50 17.50
CA CYS A 245 2.68 3.95 17.64
C CYS A 245 1.25 4.44 17.43
N GLN A 246 0.97 5.63 17.93
CA GLN A 246 -0.35 6.25 17.84
C GLN A 246 -0.27 7.77 17.83
N GLY A 247 -1.37 8.39 17.46
CA GLY A 247 -1.55 9.84 17.56
C GLY A 247 -2.93 10.29 17.09
N LYS A 248 -3.14 11.60 17.17
CA LYS A 248 -4.35 12.26 16.64
C LYS A 248 -3.95 13.44 15.77
N VAL A 249 -4.60 13.56 14.61
CA VAL A 249 -4.53 14.74 13.76
C VAL A 249 -5.93 15.33 13.68
N GLY A 250 -6.16 16.48 14.32
CA GLY A 250 -7.51 16.99 14.51
C GLY A 250 -8.41 15.99 15.26
N PRO A 251 -9.59 15.62 14.71
CA PRO A 251 -10.48 14.64 15.32
C PRO A 251 -10.09 13.19 15.03
N VAL A 252 -9.18 12.96 14.07
CA VAL A 252 -8.84 11.64 13.55
C VAL A 252 -7.78 10.98 14.42
N SER A 253 -8.14 9.86 15.07
CA SER A 253 -7.18 8.99 15.75
C SER A 253 -6.58 8.00 14.77
N TRP A 254 -5.28 7.73 14.89
CA TRP A 254 -4.58 6.71 14.14
C TRP A 254 -3.62 5.92 15.03
N CYS A 255 -3.35 4.68 14.66
CA CYS A 255 -2.32 3.88 15.30
C CYS A 255 -1.81 2.77 14.38
N TYR A 256 -0.60 2.28 14.65
CA TYR A 256 -0.02 1.10 14.00
C TYR A 256 -0.03 -0.08 14.95
N MET A 257 -0.62 -1.18 14.48
CA MET A 257 -0.55 -2.47 15.14
C MET A 257 0.65 -3.24 14.61
N ASN A 258 1.49 -3.78 15.51
CA ASN A 258 2.69 -4.54 15.13
C ASN A 258 2.29 -5.91 14.58
N THR A 259 1.87 -5.94 13.33
CA THR A 259 1.52 -7.17 12.60
C THR A 259 2.67 -7.68 11.72
N LYS A 260 3.82 -6.99 11.68
CA LYS A 260 4.96 -7.29 10.80
C LYS A 260 5.41 -8.75 10.89
N ASP A 261 5.59 -9.28 12.10
CA ASP A 261 6.06 -10.66 12.28
C ASP A 261 5.06 -11.73 11.84
N LYS A 262 3.78 -11.35 11.69
CA LYS A 262 2.70 -12.27 11.31
C LYS A 262 2.27 -12.12 9.84
N LEU A 263 2.38 -10.91 9.30
CA LEU A 263 1.83 -10.56 7.98
C LEU A 263 2.90 -10.00 7.02
N GLY A 264 4.12 -9.72 7.49
CA GLY A 264 5.15 -9.06 6.70
C GLY A 264 4.94 -7.54 6.52
N PHE A 265 3.89 -6.95 7.11
CA PHE A 265 3.58 -5.52 7.05
C PHE A 265 2.85 -5.04 8.30
N PHE A 266 2.79 -3.73 8.50
CA PHE A 266 1.99 -3.13 9.58
C PHE A 266 0.53 -2.95 9.16
N MET A 267 -0.39 -3.14 10.10
CA MET A 267 -1.78 -2.72 9.96
C MET A 267 -1.96 -1.35 10.63
N GLU A 268 -2.27 -0.33 9.86
CA GLU A 268 -2.70 0.94 10.41
C GLU A 268 -4.21 0.92 10.66
N LEU A 269 -4.63 1.51 11.76
CA LEU A 269 -6.02 1.78 12.09
C LEU A 269 -6.24 3.29 12.13
N ARG A 270 -7.35 3.76 11.57
CA ARG A 270 -7.75 5.17 11.59
C ARG A 270 -9.26 5.26 11.87
N THR A 271 -9.66 6.22 12.71
CA THR A 271 -11.10 6.49 12.89
C THR A 271 -11.69 7.11 11.63
N ASP A 272 -12.98 6.81 11.37
CA ASP A 272 -13.78 7.40 10.29
C ASP A 272 -14.23 8.85 10.57
N SER A 273 -13.63 9.49 11.57
CA SER A 273 -13.93 10.88 11.97
C SER A 273 -13.57 11.85 10.84
N ALA A 274 -14.51 12.71 10.46
CA ALA A 274 -14.31 13.67 9.39
C ALA A 274 -13.33 14.78 9.79
N MET A 275 -12.27 14.97 8.99
CA MET A 275 -11.36 16.08 9.16
C MET A 275 -11.89 17.31 8.42
N THR A 276 -12.40 18.28 9.16
CA THR A 276 -12.95 19.52 8.61
C THR A 276 -11.89 20.62 8.42
N LYS A 277 -10.79 20.53 9.13
CA LYS A 277 -9.65 21.48 9.06
C LYS A 277 -8.36 20.78 9.44
N LEU A 278 -7.35 20.95 8.61
CA LEU A 278 -5.98 20.50 8.93
C LEU A 278 -5.39 21.35 10.06
N PRO A 279 -4.56 20.78 10.96
CA PRO A 279 -3.83 21.54 11.95
C PRO A 279 -2.95 22.63 11.32
N ASP A 280 -2.79 23.75 12.02
CA ASP A 280 -1.91 24.83 11.57
C ASP A 280 -0.46 24.31 11.47
N GLY A 281 0.17 24.56 10.32
CA GLY A 281 1.52 24.10 10.01
C GLY A 281 1.63 22.66 9.54
N TYR A 282 0.50 21.94 9.39
CA TYR A 282 0.50 20.60 8.81
C TYR A 282 0.82 20.64 7.32
N LEU A 283 0.02 21.37 6.53
CA LEU A 283 0.19 21.47 5.08
C LEU A 283 1.50 22.18 4.72
N GLN A 284 2.31 21.54 3.87
CA GLN A 284 3.56 22.07 3.37
C GLN A 284 3.43 22.57 1.92
N TYR A 285 2.96 21.70 1.02
CA TYR A 285 2.74 22.02 -0.40
C TYR A 285 1.83 21.00 -1.08
N PHE A 286 1.43 21.32 -2.33
CA PHE A 286 0.81 20.37 -3.26
C PHE A 286 1.78 20.00 -4.39
N TYR A 287 1.68 18.78 -4.90
CA TYR A 287 2.46 18.36 -6.07
C TYR A 287 1.57 17.61 -7.08
N PRO A 288 1.58 17.95 -8.38
CA PRO A 288 2.17 19.19 -8.94
C PRO A 288 1.60 20.44 -8.27
N GLU A 289 2.35 21.54 -8.32
CA GLU A 289 1.89 22.82 -7.75
C GLU A 289 0.54 23.19 -8.33
N GLN A 290 -0.44 23.37 -7.46
CA GLN A 290 -1.74 23.87 -7.85
C GLN A 290 -1.72 25.39 -7.75
N THR A 291 -1.99 26.07 -8.86
CA THR A 291 -2.35 27.51 -8.80
C THR A 291 -3.69 27.58 -8.05
N ARG A 292 -3.66 28.19 -6.87
CA ARG A 292 -4.93 28.57 -6.21
C ARG A 292 -5.55 29.68 -7.05
N ASP A 293 -6.59 29.33 -7.81
CA ASP A 293 -7.50 30.32 -8.40
C ASP A 293 -8.32 31.01 -7.29
#